data_ddb855671e9960d0bc5c39ccdce68d77
#
_entry.id   ddb855671e9960d0bc5c39ccdce68d77
#
_cell.length_a   1.000
_cell.length_b   1.000
_cell.length_c   1.000
_cell.angle_alpha   90.00
_cell.angle_beta   90.00
_cell.angle_gamma   90.00
#
_symmetry.space_group_name_H-M   'P 1'
#
loop_
_entity.id
_entity.type
_entity.pdbx_description
1 polymer ?
#
loop_
_entity_poly.entity_id
_entity_poly.type
_entity_poly.pdbx_seq_one_letter_code
_entity_poly.pdbx_strand_id
1 'polypeptide(L)'
;MALALVSVHYRSVIEFSEEMMSQHVSTWNRLSSAVVSAYKIAESTMNRNGLSSVSINPVDAPLDQIKSRALPSEFASALNNDLNVPAAMTEVFKSVKHIEKLVASLINEGITDDETKSPGSNISSKNSVNALTESALTLRTMLDVLGLDPLSEPWRQDTLHLLSDNPANSKDREILSCLIEQMIEERQQARKSKNWGLADRIRDNLAEYGIVIEDTQSGTRWRIVE
;
A
#
# COMPACT_ATOMS: atom_id res chain seq x y z
N MET A 1 -4.51 -14.01 -2.95
CA MET A 1 -4.61 -15.48 -2.65
C MET A 1 -3.52 -15.96 -1.69
N ALA A 2 -2.23 -15.63 -1.85
CA ALA A 2 -1.15 -16.11 -0.98
C ALA A 2 -1.41 -15.82 0.52
N LEU A 3 -1.82 -14.61 0.88
CA LEU A 3 -2.15 -14.26 2.28
C LEU A 3 -3.25 -15.15 2.88
N ALA A 4 -4.25 -15.52 2.10
CA ALA A 4 -5.32 -16.40 2.55
C ALA A 4 -4.80 -17.80 2.91
N LEU A 5 -3.88 -18.32 2.12
CA LEU A 5 -3.25 -19.63 2.36
C LEU A 5 -2.33 -19.60 3.58
N VAL A 6 -1.57 -18.52 3.74
CA VAL A 6 -0.57 -18.37 4.82
C VAL A 6 -1.24 -18.08 6.17
N SER A 7 -2.39 -17.41 6.20
CA SER A 7 -3.07 -17.02 7.45
C SER A 7 -3.76 -18.17 8.18
N VAL A 8 -3.83 -19.36 7.60
CA VAL A 8 -4.47 -20.53 8.19
C VAL A 8 -3.40 -21.56 8.57
N HIS A 9 -3.63 -22.31 9.65
CA HIS A 9 -2.71 -23.39 10.03
C HIS A 9 -2.70 -24.46 8.93
N TYR A 10 -1.52 -24.94 8.52
CA TYR A 10 -1.32 -25.85 7.40
C TYR A 10 -2.09 -27.18 7.48
N ARG A 11 -2.52 -27.58 8.70
CA ARG A 11 -3.37 -28.76 8.92
C ARG A 11 -4.86 -28.47 8.89
N SER A 12 -5.27 -27.21 8.79
CA SER A 12 -6.69 -26.84 8.79
C SER A 12 -7.27 -26.91 7.39
N VAL A 13 -8.55 -27.23 7.32
CA VAL A 13 -9.32 -27.16 6.07
C VAL A 13 -9.59 -25.68 5.77
N ILE A 14 -9.39 -25.29 4.52
CA ILE A 14 -9.68 -23.94 4.04
C ILE A 14 -10.92 -24.01 3.18
N GLU A 15 -11.96 -23.26 3.56
CA GLU A 15 -13.13 -23.01 2.73
C GLU A 15 -12.94 -21.71 1.98
N PHE A 16 -12.86 -21.79 0.67
CA PHE A 16 -12.75 -20.61 -0.18
C PHE A 16 -14.13 -20.01 -0.43
N SER A 17 -14.34 -18.79 0.05
CA SER A 17 -15.51 -17.97 -0.23
C SER A 17 -15.09 -16.61 -0.78
N GLU A 18 -15.99 -15.95 -1.50
CA GLU A 18 -15.77 -14.60 -2.00
C GLU A 18 -15.58 -13.60 -0.87
N GLU A 19 -16.34 -13.78 0.22
CA GLU A 19 -16.21 -12.96 1.43
C GLU A 19 -14.82 -13.11 2.08
N MET A 20 -14.32 -14.34 2.22
CA MET A 20 -12.99 -14.61 2.75
C MET A 20 -11.91 -13.94 1.88
N MET A 21 -12.04 -14.02 0.56
CA MET A 21 -11.09 -13.38 -0.35
C MET A 21 -11.10 -11.85 -0.20
N SER A 22 -12.27 -11.23 -0.08
CA SER A 22 -12.42 -9.79 0.16
C SER A 22 -11.77 -9.34 1.47
N GLN A 23 -11.93 -10.11 2.55
CA GLN A 23 -11.28 -9.84 3.83
C GLN A 23 -9.75 -9.90 3.72
N HIS A 24 -9.21 -10.87 2.97
CA HIS A 24 -7.76 -10.99 2.78
C HIS A 24 -7.20 -9.88 1.87
N VAL A 25 -7.95 -9.38 0.90
CA VAL A 25 -7.58 -8.19 0.12
C VAL A 25 -7.49 -6.97 1.04
N SER A 26 -8.47 -6.75 1.91
CA SER A 26 -8.46 -5.65 2.88
C SER A 26 -7.28 -5.76 3.84
N THR A 27 -6.98 -6.97 4.30
CA THR A 27 -5.82 -7.24 5.15
C THR A 27 -4.50 -6.98 4.43
N TRP A 28 -4.38 -7.42 3.18
CA TRP A 28 -3.21 -7.16 2.34
C TRP A 28 -2.98 -5.67 2.14
N ASN A 29 -4.03 -4.93 1.79
CA ASN A 29 -3.96 -3.49 1.63
C ASN A 29 -3.49 -2.78 2.91
N ARG A 30 -3.94 -3.24 4.07
CA ARG A 30 -3.50 -2.71 5.38
C ARG A 30 -2.02 -2.98 5.64
N LEU A 31 -1.53 -4.19 5.37
CA LEU A 31 -0.11 -4.56 5.52
C LEU A 31 0.77 -3.70 4.60
N SER A 32 0.41 -3.63 3.32
CA SER A 32 1.13 -2.85 2.31
C SER A 32 1.12 -1.36 2.65
N SER A 33 -0.04 -0.81 3.04
CA SER A 33 -0.17 0.59 3.42
C SER A 33 0.65 0.97 4.65
N ALA A 34 0.79 0.08 5.64
CA ALA A 34 1.62 0.33 6.81
C ALA A 34 3.10 0.49 6.42
N VAL A 35 3.62 -0.41 5.56
CA VAL A 35 4.98 -0.33 5.04
C VAL A 35 5.18 0.95 4.22
N VAL A 36 4.27 1.25 3.30
CA VAL A 36 4.32 2.41 2.41
C VAL A 36 4.24 3.72 3.18
N SER A 37 3.34 3.83 4.17
CA SER A 37 3.17 5.04 4.99
C SER A 37 4.42 5.32 5.83
N ALA A 38 5.03 4.28 6.40
CA ALA A 38 6.29 4.42 7.13
C ALA A 38 7.39 4.99 6.22
N TYR A 39 7.45 4.51 4.98
CA TYR A 39 8.39 4.97 3.98
C TYR A 39 8.18 6.45 3.60
N LYS A 40 6.94 6.82 3.22
CA LYS A 40 6.60 8.19 2.80
C LYS A 40 6.92 9.22 3.88
N ILE A 41 6.65 8.90 5.14
CA ILE A 41 6.94 9.79 6.27
C ILE A 41 8.44 9.87 6.53
N ALA A 42 9.17 8.76 6.47
CA ALA A 42 10.61 8.77 6.63
C ALA A 42 11.28 9.64 5.55
N GLU A 43 10.90 9.46 4.28
CA GLU A 43 11.40 10.23 3.15
C GLU A 43 11.07 11.72 3.27
N SER A 44 9.82 12.07 3.56
CA SER A 44 9.39 13.47 3.68
C SER A 44 10.13 14.20 4.80
N THR A 45 10.39 13.52 5.93
CA THR A 45 11.09 14.08 7.06
C THR A 45 12.59 14.25 6.79
N MET A 46 13.18 13.31 6.05
CA MET A 46 14.59 13.42 5.61
C MET A 46 14.81 14.60 4.66
N ASN A 47 13.93 14.76 3.68
CA ASN A 47 14.01 15.84 2.70
C ASN A 47 13.86 17.22 3.35
N ARG A 48 12.98 17.38 4.36
CA ARG A 48 12.82 18.65 5.10
C ARG A 48 14.04 19.02 5.93
N ASN A 49 14.71 18.06 6.53
CA ASN A 49 15.80 18.32 7.48
C ASN A 49 17.18 18.40 6.84
N GLY A 50 17.30 18.28 5.51
CA GLY A 50 18.60 18.26 4.81
C GLY A 50 19.51 17.12 5.26
N LEU A 51 18.97 16.11 5.92
CA LEU A 51 19.67 14.96 6.48
C LEU A 51 19.88 13.91 5.38
N SER A 52 20.85 14.20 4.50
CA SER A 52 21.29 13.28 3.44
C SER A 52 22.12 12.09 3.98
N SER A 53 22.23 11.92 5.29
CA SER A 53 23.08 10.90 5.88
C SER A 53 22.32 10.00 6.84
N VAL A 54 22.26 8.74 6.48
CA VAL A 54 22.10 7.58 7.36
C VAL A 54 20.68 7.38 7.89
N SER A 55 19.79 7.03 7.00
CA SER A 55 18.79 6.03 7.37
C SER A 55 18.54 5.20 6.13
N ILE A 56 18.70 3.89 6.25
CA ILE A 56 18.37 2.95 5.19
C ILE A 56 16.89 3.19 4.88
N ASN A 57 16.66 3.74 3.69
CA ASN A 57 15.32 3.88 3.19
C ASN A 57 14.67 2.47 3.16
N PRO A 58 13.57 2.20 3.88
CA PRO A 58 13.00 0.87 3.96
C PRO A 58 12.67 0.25 2.60
N VAL A 59 12.43 1.08 1.56
CA VAL A 59 12.19 0.60 0.20
C VAL A 59 13.47 0.13 -0.48
N ASP A 60 14.55 0.88 -0.28
CA ASP A 60 15.85 0.60 -0.90
C ASP A 60 16.70 -0.33 -0.05
N ALA A 61 16.19 -0.77 1.12
CA ALA A 61 16.89 -1.74 1.94
C ALA A 61 17.13 -3.01 1.10
N PRO A 62 18.41 -3.39 0.87
CA PRO A 62 18.71 -4.61 0.14
C PRO A 62 18.05 -5.81 0.83
N LEU A 63 17.54 -6.74 0.05
CA LEU A 63 16.94 -7.98 0.57
C LEU A 63 17.85 -8.71 1.55
N ASP A 64 19.17 -8.65 1.34
CA ASP A 64 20.15 -9.26 2.24
C ASP A 64 20.13 -8.62 3.63
N GLN A 65 19.88 -7.32 3.76
CA GLN A 65 19.75 -6.66 5.06
C GLN A 65 18.45 -7.08 5.77
N ILE A 66 17.36 -7.28 5.03
CA ILE A 66 16.09 -7.76 5.58
C ILE A 66 16.27 -9.20 6.08
N LYS A 67 16.86 -10.06 5.27
CA LYS A 67 17.10 -11.48 5.61
C LYS A 67 18.12 -11.69 6.75
N SER A 68 19.05 -10.77 6.94
CA SER A 68 20.05 -10.86 8.00
C SER A 68 19.58 -10.31 9.35
N ARG A 69 18.41 -9.67 9.43
CA ARG A 69 17.88 -9.11 10.68
C ARG A 69 17.34 -10.23 11.58
N ALA A 70 17.54 -10.04 12.89
CA ALA A 70 16.95 -10.92 13.89
C ALA A 70 15.42 -10.78 13.88
N LEU A 71 14.73 -11.91 13.88
CA LEU A 71 13.28 -11.98 14.02
C LEU A 71 12.87 -11.66 15.47
N PRO A 72 11.72 -11.02 15.69
CA PRO A 72 11.13 -10.95 17.03
C PRO A 72 10.96 -12.31 17.64
N SER A 73 11.30 -12.44 18.95
CA SER A 73 11.31 -13.72 19.66
C SER A 73 9.98 -14.45 19.63
N GLU A 74 8.88 -13.69 19.80
CA GLU A 74 7.51 -14.22 19.78
C GLU A 74 7.13 -14.74 18.39
N PHE A 75 7.51 -14.02 17.34
CA PHE A 75 7.28 -14.45 15.95
C PHE A 75 8.07 -15.74 15.64
N ALA A 76 9.36 -15.78 15.99
CA ALA A 76 10.19 -16.96 15.80
C ALA A 76 9.67 -18.14 16.63
N SER A 77 9.26 -17.90 17.87
CA SER A 77 8.67 -18.94 18.75
C SER A 77 7.38 -19.51 18.18
N ALA A 78 6.51 -18.67 17.59
CA ALA A 78 5.28 -19.13 16.96
C ALA A 78 5.57 -20.06 15.76
N LEU A 79 6.53 -19.70 14.92
CA LEU A 79 6.93 -20.54 13.78
C LEU A 79 7.63 -21.83 14.21
N ASN A 80 8.43 -21.80 15.27
CA ASN A 80 9.09 -22.97 15.82
C ASN A 80 8.09 -23.93 16.53
N ASN A 81 6.91 -23.44 16.90
CA ASN A 81 5.85 -24.24 17.49
C ASN A 81 4.90 -24.77 16.40
N ASP A 82 5.31 -25.82 15.71
CA ASP A 82 4.53 -26.51 14.66
C ASP A 82 4.04 -25.57 13.53
N LEU A 83 4.89 -24.62 13.13
CA LEU A 83 4.55 -23.63 12.10
C LEU A 83 3.20 -22.93 12.37
N ASN A 84 3.01 -22.46 13.60
CA ASN A 84 1.79 -21.76 14.00
C ASN A 84 1.73 -20.37 13.37
N VAL A 85 1.46 -20.33 12.06
CA VAL A 85 1.39 -19.08 11.29
C VAL A 85 0.30 -18.15 11.81
N PRO A 86 -0.89 -18.60 12.23
CA PRO A 86 -1.87 -17.70 12.85
C PRO A 86 -1.32 -16.94 14.07
N ALA A 87 -0.52 -17.60 14.92
CA ALA A 87 0.13 -16.92 16.03
C ALA A 87 1.22 -15.95 15.56
N ALA A 88 2.03 -16.33 14.56
CA ALA A 88 3.03 -15.45 13.94
C ALA A 88 2.37 -14.20 13.32
N MET A 89 1.23 -14.35 12.65
CA MET A 89 0.46 -13.23 12.09
C MET A 89 -0.04 -12.26 13.18
N THR A 90 -0.28 -12.74 14.39
CA THR A 90 -0.61 -11.85 15.52
C THR A 90 0.52 -10.85 15.78
N GLU A 91 1.77 -11.28 15.72
CA GLU A 91 2.93 -10.40 15.89
C GLU A 91 3.09 -9.43 14.72
N VAL A 92 2.81 -9.88 13.50
CA VAL A 92 2.75 -9.01 12.31
C VAL A 92 1.73 -7.88 12.54
N PHE A 93 0.51 -8.20 12.99
CA PHE A 93 -0.53 -7.18 13.24
C PHE A 93 -0.21 -6.25 14.42
N LYS A 94 0.51 -6.73 15.44
CA LYS A 94 1.02 -5.85 16.51
C LYS A 94 2.01 -4.82 15.95
N SER A 95 2.91 -5.26 15.07
CA SER A 95 3.88 -4.38 14.40
C SER A 95 3.19 -3.36 13.49
N VAL A 96 2.18 -3.79 12.71
CA VAL A 96 1.36 -2.86 11.89
C VAL A 96 0.71 -1.81 12.77
N LYS A 97 0.05 -2.21 13.86
CA LYS A 97 -0.60 -1.27 14.79
C LYS A 97 0.40 -0.31 15.44
N HIS A 98 1.62 -0.77 15.70
CA HIS A 98 2.68 0.09 16.23
C HIS A 98 3.11 1.14 15.20
N ILE A 99 3.32 0.72 13.95
CA ILE A 99 3.64 1.63 12.83
C ILE A 99 2.52 2.66 12.63
N GLU A 100 1.25 2.22 12.59
CA GLU A 100 0.09 3.12 12.46
C GLU A 100 0.07 4.20 13.56
N LYS A 101 0.41 3.85 14.79
CA LYS A 101 0.51 4.80 15.90
C LYS A 101 1.66 5.79 15.73
N LEU A 102 2.85 5.31 15.33
CA LEU A 102 4.01 6.17 15.09
C LEU A 102 3.74 7.14 13.92
N VAL A 103 3.12 6.66 12.87
CA VAL A 103 2.69 7.46 11.72
C VAL A 103 1.73 8.56 12.19
N ALA A 104 0.69 8.21 12.94
CA ALA A 104 -0.28 9.17 13.44
C ALA A 104 0.36 10.23 14.37
N SER A 105 1.30 9.83 15.25
CA SER A 105 2.00 10.79 16.11
C SER A 105 2.87 11.75 15.30
N LEU A 106 3.61 11.27 14.31
CA LEU A 106 4.45 12.10 13.46
C LEU A 106 3.63 13.07 12.60
N ILE A 107 2.48 12.64 12.09
CA ILE A 107 1.54 13.50 11.38
C ILE A 107 1.02 14.61 12.30
N ASN A 108 0.64 14.29 13.54
CA ASN A 108 0.15 15.28 14.50
C ASN A 108 1.23 16.23 15.00
N GLU A 109 2.49 15.79 15.09
CA GLU A 109 3.62 16.60 15.57
C GLU A 109 4.25 17.50 14.51
N GLY A 110 4.15 17.16 13.24
CA GLY A 110 5.04 17.69 12.19
C GLY A 110 4.37 18.29 10.95
N ILE A 111 3.06 18.26 10.81
CA ILE A 111 2.39 18.77 9.60
C ILE A 111 1.70 20.13 9.84
N THR A 112 1.86 20.73 11.00
CA THR A 112 1.52 22.15 11.15
C THR A 112 2.69 22.98 10.62
N ASP A 113 2.46 23.71 9.52
CA ASP A 113 3.37 24.64 8.83
C ASP A 113 3.75 25.86 9.69
N ASP A 114 4.10 25.66 10.96
CA ASP A 114 4.45 26.76 11.86
C ASP A 114 5.97 26.81 12.01
N GLU A 115 6.58 27.77 11.30
CA GLU A 115 8.02 28.08 11.30
C GLU A 115 8.56 28.53 12.68
N THR A 116 7.77 28.49 13.75
CA THR A 116 8.10 29.07 15.06
C THR A 116 8.58 28.05 16.11
N LYS A 117 8.88 26.79 15.75
CA LYS A 117 9.30 25.80 16.76
C LYS A 117 10.80 25.79 17.02
N SER A 118 11.13 25.87 18.30
CA SER A 118 12.45 25.87 18.94
C SER A 118 13.37 24.69 18.54
N PRO A 119 14.72 24.85 18.60
CA PRO A 119 15.70 23.82 18.17
C PRO A 119 15.63 22.47 18.90
N GLY A 120 14.85 22.34 19.97
CA GLY A 120 14.68 21.09 20.73
C GLY A 120 13.69 20.08 20.11
N SER A 121 12.82 20.51 19.20
CA SER A 121 11.82 19.60 18.57
C SER A 121 12.43 18.68 17.52
N ASN A 122 13.57 19.04 16.93
CA ASN A 122 14.23 18.28 15.86
C ASN A 122 14.82 16.94 16.33
N ILE A 123 15.21 16.83 17.61
CA ILE A 123 15.80 15.59 18.17
C ILE A 123 14.70 14.56 18.43
N SER A 124 13.55 14.99 18.93
CA SER A 124 12.40 14.09 19.19
C SER A 124 11.86 13.51 17.88
N SER A 125 11.65 14.34 16.87
CA SER A 125 11.18 13.92 15.55
C SER A 125 12.15 12.93 14.86
N LYS A 126 13.47 13.15 15.00
CA LYS A 126 14.49 12.25 14.45
C LYS A 126 14.43 10.86 15.09
N ASN A 127 14.29 10.80 16.42
CA ASN A 127 14.17 9.53 17.14
C ASN A 127 12.88 8.78 16.75
N SER A 128 11.77 9.50 16.58
CA SER A 128 10.50 8.91 16.15
C SER A 128 10.57 8.38 14.71
N VAL A 129 11.25 9.07 13.80
CA VAL A 129 11.47 8.59 12.42
C VAL A 129 12.37 7.36 12.40
N ASN A 130 13.45 7.35 13.19
CA ASN A 130 14.31 6.17 13.30
C ASN A 130 13.53 4.96 13.85
N ALA A 131 12.70 5.16 14.89
CA ALA A 131 11.84 4.11 15.44
C ALA A 131 10.83 3.60 14.40
N LEU A 132 10.28 4.49 13.59
CA LEU A 132 9.37 4.14 12.50
C LEU A 132 10.09 3.28 11.44
N THR A 133 11.28 3.70 11.02
CA THR A 133 12.11 2.98 10.04
C THR A 133 12.46 1.58 10.54
N GLU A 134 12.92 1.46 11.78
CA GLU A 134 13.26 0.18 12.40
C GLU A 134 12.03 -0.74 12.52
N SER A 135 10.88 -0.19 12.88
CA SER A 135 9.62 -0.94 12.94
C SER A 135 9.18 -1.43 11.57
N ALA A 136 9.33 -0.61 10.53
CA ALA A 136 9.01 -0.99 9.16
C ALA A 136 9.94 -2.09 8.63
N LEU A 137 11.25 -2.00 8.90
CA LEU A 137 12.20 -3.04 8.55
C LEU A 137 11.91 -4.36 9.27
N THR A 138 11.56 -4.30 10.55
CA THR A 138 11.17 -5.49 11.33
C THR A 138 9.90 -6.13 10.77
N LEU A 139 8.90 -5.33 10.41
CA LEU A 139 7.68 -5.82 9.76
C LEU A 139 8.01 -6.51 8.42
N ARG A 140 8.84 -5.89 7.58
CA ARG A 140 9.27 -6.49 6.31
C ARG A 140 10.01 -7.81 6.52
N THR A 141 10.89 -7.88 7.53
CA THR A 141 11.60 -9.12 7.87
C THR A 141 10.65 -10.27 8.21
N MET A 142 9.61 -10.00 9.00
CA MET A 142 8.58 -11.00 9.31
C MET A 142 7.77 -11.41 8.07
N LEU A 143 7.42 -10.43 7.23
CA LEU A 143 6.66 -10.67 6.00
C LEU A 143 7.49 -11.41 4.95
N ASP A 144 8.81 -11.14 4.85
CA ASP A 144 9.71 -11.86 3.93
C ASP A 144 9.80 -13.36 4.26
N VAL A 145 9.89 -13.71 5.56
CA VAL A 145 9.85 -15.12 6.00
C VAL A 145 8.56 -15.82 5.57
N LEU A 146 7.45 -15.11 5.53
CA LEU A 146 6.16 -15.63 5.09
C LEU A 146 5.95 -15.54 3.56
N GLY A 147 6.92 -15.01 2.81
CA GLY A 147 6.80 -14.76 1.38
C GLY A 147 5.80 -13.64 1.02
N LEU A 148 5.55 -12.73 1.94
CA LEU A 148 4.54 -11.67 1.86
C LEU A 148 5.13 -10.26 1.97
N ASP A 149 6.45 -10.06 1.75
CA ASP A 149 7.02 -8.70 1.79
C ASP A 149 6.50 -7.87 0.62
N PRO A 150 5.74 -6.78 0.89
CA PRO A 150 5.10 -5.99 -0.17
C PRO A 150 6.09 -5.32 -1.13
N LEU A 151 7.35 -5.16 -0.74
CA LEU A 151 8.39 -4.52 -1.55
C LEU A 151 9.35 -5.53 -2.21
N SER A 152 9.07 -6.83 -2.07
CA SER A 152 9.77 -7.91 -2.77
C SER A 152 8.95 -8.42 -3.95
N GLU A 153 9.61 -8.99 -4.96
CA GLU A 153 8.90 -9.67 -6.05
C GLU A 153 8.19 -10.92 -5.52
N PRO A 154 6.97 -11.24 -5.96
CA PRO A 154 6.24 -10.61 -7.08
C PRO A 154 5.33 -9.42 -6.68
N TRP A 155 5.27 -9.04 -5.41
CA TRP A 155 4.30 -8.06 -4.87
C TRP A 155 4.68 -6.60 -5.12
N ARG A 156 5.95 -6.37 -5.45
CA ARG A 156 6.53 -5.02 -5.55
C ARG A 156 5.76 -4.11 -6.51
N GLN A 157 5.39 -4.62 -7.68
CA GLN A 157 4.71 -3.81 -8.69
C GLN A 157 3.34 -3.31 -8.20
N ASP A 158 2.56 -4.20 -7.57
CA ASP A 158 1.26 -3.83 -7.00
C ASP A 158 1.39 -2.81 -5.86
N THR A 159 2.48 -2.87 -5.09
CA THR A 159 2.72 -1.98 -3.97
C THR A 159 3.30 -0.62 -4.40
N LEU A 160 4.06 -0.57 -5.49
CA LEU A 160 4.61 0.68 -6.02
C LEU A 160 3.52 1.68 -6.42
N HIS A 161 2.35 1.20 -6.83
CA HIS A 161 1.19 2.09 -7.05
C HIS A 161 0.79 2.86 -5.79
N LEU A 162 0.90 2.25 -4.61
CA LEU A 162 0.65 2.92 -3.33
C LEU A 162 1.74 3.93 -2.98
N LEU A 163 2.95 3.76 -3.48
CA LEU A 163 4.07 4.71 -3.30
C LEU A 163 3.93 5.95 -4.19
N SER A 164 3.52 5.75 -5.43
CA SER A 164 3.33 6.83 -6.40
C SER A 164 2.09 7.68 -6.10
N ASP A 165 1.10 7.12 -5.39
CA ASP A 165 -0.09 7.85 -5.00
C ASP A 165 0.18 8.79 -3.82
N ASN A 166 0.39 10.07 -4.13
CA ASN A 166 0.17 11.14 -3.18
C ASN A 166 -1.27 10.98 -2.63
N PRO A 167 -1.55 11.09 -1.30
CA PRO A 167 -2.92 11.01 -0.77
C PRO A 167 -3.89 12.05 -1.38
N ALA A 168 -3.39 13.11 -2.02
CA ALA A 168 -4.16 13.95 -2.93
C ALA A 168 -4.64 13.18 -4.15
N ASN A 169 -3.87 12.25 -4.70
CA ASN A 169 -4.20 11.50 -5.91
C ASN A 169 -5.21 10.36 -5.71
N SER A 170 -5.44 9.86 -4.49
CA SER A 170 -6.46 8.82 -4.29
C SER A 170 -7.87 9.36 -4.48
N LYS A 171 -8.16 10.57 -3.95
CA LYS A 171 -9.42 11.28 -4.22
C LYS A 171 -9.53 11.70 -5.68
N ASP A 172 -8.44 12.19 -6.26
CA ASP A 172 -8.38 12.59 -7.66
C ASP A 172 -8.60 11.39 -8.58
N ARG A 173 -8.08 10.23 -8.21
CA ARG A 173 -8.30 8.96 -8.93
C ARG A 173 -9.73 8.44 -8.81
N GLU A 174 -10.35 8.51 -7.63
CA GLU A 174 -11.77 8.22 -7.44
C GLU A 174 -12.65 9.17 -8.25
N ILE A 175 -12.34 10.45 -8.22
CA ILE A 175 -13.02 11.47 -9.03
C ILE A 175 -12.84 11.18 -10.52
N LEU A 176 -11.61 10.88 -10.95
CA LEU A 176 -11.30 10.53 -12.34
C LEU A 176 -12.05 9.26 -12.78
N SER A 177 -12.05 8.20 -11.97
CA SER A 177 -12.82 6.98 -12.26
C SER A 177 -14.30 7.28 -12.39
N CYS A 178 -14.88 8.05 -11.49
CA CYS A 178 -16.28 8.45 -11.52
C CYS A 178 -16.61 9.27 -12.79
N LEU A 179 -15.73 10.20 -13.18
CA LEU A 179 -15.90 10.99 -14.40
C LEU A 179 -15.81 10.13 -15.67
N ILE A 180 -14.87 9.18 -15.72
CA ILE A 180 -14.74 8.25 -16.85
C ILE A 180 -15.99 7.35 -16.94
N GLU A 181 -16.47 6.82 -15.82
CA GLU A 181 -17.68 6.01 -15.77
C GLU A 181 -18.90 6.80 -16.24
N GLN A 182 -19.04 8.06 -15.83
CA GLN A 182 -20.10 8.94 -16.28
C GLN A 182 -20.03 9.18 -17.80
N MET A 183 -18.83 9.41 -18.36
CA MET A 183 -18.64 9.56 -19.81
C MET A 183 -18.97 8.25 -20.58
N ILE A 184 -18.65 7.11 -20.02
CA ILE A 184 -18.99 5.80 -20.60
C ILE A 184 -20.52 5.61 -20.61
N GLU A 185 -21.20 5.99 -19.53
CA GLU A 185 -22.65 5.92 -19.44
C GLU A 185 -23.32 6.85 -20.43
N GLU A 186 -22.83 8.10 -20.56
CA GLU A 186 -23.31 9.06 -21.56
C GLU A 186 -23.11 8.53 -22.99
N ARG A 187 -21.96 7.91 -23.29
CA ARG A 187 -21.72 7.23 -24.58
C ARG A 187 -22.73 6.11 -24.82
N GLN A 188 -23.03 5.29 -23.80
CA GLN A 188 -24.02 4.22 -23.92
C GLN A 188 -25.43 4.78 -24.20
N GLN A 189 -25.81 5.87 -23.56
CA GLN A 189 -27.09 6.55 -23.81
C GLN A 189 -27.15 7.13 -25.23
N ALA A 190 -26.06 7.75 -25.71
CA ALA A 190 -25.95 8.23 -27.08
C ALA A 190 -26.11 7.08 -28.09
N ARG A 191 -25.52 5.91 -27.85
CA ARG A 191 -25.70 4.71 -28.71
C ARG A 191 -27.14 4.21 -28.69
N LYS A 192 -27.80 4.18 -27.52
CA LYS A 192 -29.23 3.78 -27.41
C LYS A 192 -30.15 4.74 -28.16
N SER A 193 -29.86 6.02 -28.17
CA SER A 193 -30.60 7.05 -28.90
C SER A 193 -30.17 7.18 -30.38
N LYS A 194 -29.30 6.30 -30.87
CA LYS A 194 -28.74 6.32 -32.23
C LYS A 194 -27.98 7.61 -32.60
N ASN A 195 -27.51 8.35 -31.60
CA ASN A 195 -26.64 9.52 -31.79
C ASN A 195 -25.17 9.08 -31.89
N TRP A 196 -24.82 8.49 -33.03
CA TRP A 196 -23.48 7.92 -33.26
C TRP A 196 -22.37 8.98 -33.21
N GLY A 197 -22.67 10.20 -33.68
CA GLY A 197 -21.69 11.30 -33.67
C GLY A 197 -21.25 11.72 -32.26
N LEU A 198 -22.17 11.69 -31.27
CA LEU A 198 -21.82 11.96 -29.88
C LEU A 198 -21.05 10.78 -29.26
N ALA A 199 -21.47 9.55 -29.55
CA ALA A 199 -20.81 8.36 -29.03
C ALA A 199 -19.35 8.23 -29.52
N ASP A 200 -19.10 8.55 -30.79
CA ASP A 200 -17.74 8.53 -31.36
C ASP A 200 -16.88 9.67 -30.80
N ARG A 201 -17.45 10.88 -30.64
CA ARG A 201 -16.74 12.00 -30.03
C ARG A 201 -16.28 11.69 -28.60
N ILE A 202 -17.14 11.08 -27.79
CA ILE A 202 -16.78 10.68 -26.40
C ILE A 202 -15.63 9.68 -26.42
N ARG A 203 -15.67 8.68 -27.31
CA ARG A 203 -14.59 7.70 -27.44
C ARG A 203 -13.28 8.36 -27.87
N ASP A 204 -13.34 9.23 -28.86
CA ASP A 204 -12.15 9.88 -29.41
C ASP A 204 -11.53 10.84 -28.38
N ASN A 205 -12.35 11.58 -27.62
CA ASN A 205 -11.88 12.41 -26.52
C ASN A 205 -11.16 11.58 -25.45
N LEU A 206 -11.72 10.45 -25.03
CA LEU A 206 -11.07 9.60 -24.05
C LEU A 206 -9.76 8.98 -24.59
N ALA A 207 -9.73 8.62 -25.87
CA ALA A 207 -8.53 8.13 -26.53
C ALA A 207 -7.41 9.18 -26.62
N GLU A 208 -7.75 10.48 -26.81
CA GLU A 208 -6.80 11.58 -26.79
C GLU A 208 -6.07 11.72 -25.46
N TYR A 209 -6.75 11.39 -24.35
CA TYR A 209 -6.17 11.34 -23.00
C TYR A 209 -5.54 9.98 -22.62
N GLY A 210 -5.33 9.08 -23.61
CA GLY A 210 -4.75 7.77 -23.36
C GLY A 210 -5.70 6.76 -22.71
N ILE A 211 -7.02 7.02 -22.69
CA ILE A 211 -8.03 6.13 -22.13
C ILE A 211 -8.67 5.31 -23.24
N VAL A 212 -8.40 4.02 -23.26
CA VAL A 212 -8.98 3.09 -24.23
C VAL A 212 -10.19 2.37 -23.63
N ILE A 213 -11.30 2.37 -24.38
CA ILE A 213 -12.55 1.72 -24.00
C ILE A 213 -12.71 0.43 -24.80
N GLU A 214 -13.02 -0.66 -24.11
CA GLU A 214 -13.31 -1.97 -24.68
C GLU A 214 -14.75 -2.39 -24.32
N ASP A 215 -15.58 -2.59 -25.34
CA ASP A 215 -16.94 -3.10 -25.14
C ASP A 215 -16.89 -4.64 -25.01
N THR A 216 -17.34 -5.17 -23.86
CA THR A 216 -17.41 -6.61 -23.59
C THR A 216 -18.85 -7.05 -23.43
N GLN A 217 -19.10 -8.37 -23.47
CA GLN A 217 -20.46 -8.92 -23.24
C GLN A 217 -21.01 -8.61 -21.84
N SER A 218 -20.13 -8.34 -20.86
CA SER A 218 -20.49 -8.01 -19.48
C SER A 218 -20.53 -6.51 -19.21
N GLY A 219 -20.28 -5.64 -20.22
CA GLY A 219 -20.27 -4.19 -20.08
C GLY A 219 -19.04 -3.56 -20.75
N THR A 220 -18.88 -2.25 -20.60
CA THR A 220 -17.74 -1.49 -21.12
C THR A 220 -16.64 -1.45 -20.07
N ARG A 221 -15.42 -1.83 -20.46
CA ARG A 221 -14.21 -1.70 -19.63
C ARG A 221 -13.32 -0.61 -20.19
N TRP A 222 -12.54 0.02 -19.34
CA TRP A 222 -11.58 1.02 -19.74
C TRP A 222 -10.19 0.75 -19.14
N ARG A 223 -9.16 1.22 -19.82
CA ARG A 223 -7.76 1.17 -19.34
C ARG A 223 -7.01 2.40 -19.80
N ILE A 224 -6.03 2.81 -19.01
CA ILE A 224 -5.10 3.86 -19.40
C ILE A 224 -3.95 3.20 -20.17
N VAL A 225 -3.57 3.77 -21.31
CA VAL A 225 -2.42 3.34 -22.11
C VAL A 225 -1.40 4.47 -22.05
N GLU A 226 -0.19 4.15 -21.61
CA GLU A 226 0.96 5.05 -21.63
C GLU A 226 1.52 5.19 -23.05
#